data_6d4af8c5aa14aaeaf97b9f5025f79b43
#
_entry.id   6d4af8c5aa14aaeaf97b9f5025f79b43
#
_cell.length_a   1.000
_cell.length_b   1.000
_cell.length_c   1.000
_cell.angle_alpha   90.00
_cell.angle_beta   90.00
_cell.angle_gamma   90.00
#
_symmetry.space_group_name_H-M   'P 1'
#
loop_
_entity.id
_entity.type
_entity.pdbx_description
1 polymer ?
#
loop_
_entity_poly.entity_id
_entity_poly.type
_entity_poly.pdbx_seq_one_letter_code
_entity_poly.pdbx_strand_id
1 'polypeptide(L)'
;MTRPDLSSIPEFYKRYVEHVKNYDLLEALKISSNETVGLVESLSEDKGGYRYAVGKWSIKELLCHTLDTERIMSYRALRFARNDRTPLAGFDENTYTPESNAESRSLKAIANEMVRLRLTTIDLFSSFTPVMLERSGLANEVELSVLNLGYIISGHESHHRAILKERYLSLTP
;
A
#
# COMPACT_ATOMS: atom_id res chain seq x y z
N MET A 1 7.23 12.92 -12.92
CA MET A 1 5.83 13.08 -12.45
C MET A 1 5.83 14.08 -11.32
N THR A 2 4.79 14.87 -11.17
CA THR A 2 4.71 15.93 -10.14
C THR A 2 4.61 15.33 -8.73
N ARG A 3 5.17 16.04 -7.74
CA ARG A 3 4.99 15.74 -6.31
C ARG A 3 3.52 15.86 -5.90
N PRO A 4 3.06 15.18 -4.85
CA PRO A 4 1.66 15.25 -4.45
C PRO A 4 1.32 16.64 -3.90
N ASP A 5 0.17 17.17 -4.31
CA ASP A 5 -0.44 18.30 -3.62
C ASP A 5 -1.25 17.78 -2.44
N LEU A 6 -0.73 17.95 -1.22
CA LEU A 6 -1.39 17.49 -0.01
C LEU A 6 -2.76 18.15 0.22
N SER A 7 -3.02 19.33 -0.37
CA SER A 7 -4.32 19.98 -0.26
C SER A 7 -5.43 19.23 -1.02
N SER A 8 -5.06 18.52 -2.08
CA SER A 8 -5.98 17.70 -2.90
C SER A 8 -6.23 16.30 -2.34
N ILE A 9 -5.53 15.92 -1.26
CA ILE A 9 -5.64 14.58 -0.67
C ILE A 9 -6.64 14.62 0.49
N PRO A 10 -7.66 13.73 0.48
CA PRO A 10 -8.59 13.61 1.60
C PRO A 10 -7.88 13.39 2.92
N GLU A 11 -8.36 14.01 4.00
CA GLU A 11 -7.70 14.09 5.31
C GLU A 11 -7.23 12.73 5.83
N PHE A 12 -8.08 11.73 5.70
CA PHE A 12 -7.76 10.35 6.13
C PHE A 12 -6.48 9.79 5.48
N TYR A 13 -6.19 10.13 4.21
CA TYR A 13 -5.06 9.61 3.46
C TYR A 13 -3.79 10.45 3.59
N LYS A 14 -3.87 11.68 4.10
CA LYS A 14 -2.70 12.57 4.27
C LYS A 14 -1.60 11.91 5.09
N ARG A 15 -1.96 11.23 6.18
CA ARG A 15 -1.02 10.49 7.04
C ARG A 15 -0.16 9.48 6.28
N TYR A 16 -0.67 8.90 5.20
CA TYR A 16 0.09 7.98 4.37
C TYR A 16 1.03 8.73 3.43
N VAL A 17 0.49 9.71 2.71
CA VAL A 17 1.24 10.44 1.69
C VAL A 17 2.38 11.26 2.29
N GLU A 18 2.26 11.71 3.55
CA GLU A 18 3.34 12.39 4.29
C GLU A 18 4.66 11.59 4.30
N HIS A 19 4.60 10.27 4.32
CA HIS A 19 5.80 9.42 4.30
C HIS A 19 6.59 9.50 2.97
N VAL A 20 5.93 9.91 1.89
CA VAL A 20 6.49 9.86 0.52
C VAL A 20 6.40 11.19 -0.24
N LYS A 21 5.95 12.27 0.41
CA LYS A 21 5.68 13.58 -0.22
C LYS A 21 6.88 14.23 -0.92
N ASN A 22 8.09 13.84 -0.56
CA ASN A 22 9.32 14.41 -1.12
C ASN A 22 9.78 13.75 -2.42
N TYR A 23 9.13 12.66 -2.84
CA TYR A 23 9.48 11.88 -4.02
C TYR A 23 8.49 12.10 -5.16
N ASP A 24 8.96 11.93 -6.39
CA ASP A 24 8.07 11.73 -7.54
C ASP A 24 7.34 10.39 -7.41
N LEU A 25 6.16 10.27 -8.02
CA LEU A 25 5.31 9.09 -7.85
C LEU A 25 6.03 7.76 -8.12
N LEU A 26 6.70 7.62 -9.26
CA LEU A 26 7.39 6.36 -9.59
C LEU A 26 8.58 6.10 -8.66
N GLU A 27 9.25 7.13 -8.21
CA GLU A 27 10.30 7.04 -7.20
C GLU A 27 9.72 6.62 -5.85
N ALA A 28 8.62 7.22 -5.40
CA ALA A 28 7.91 6.85 -4.18
C ALA A 28 7.53 5.37 -4.17
N LEU A 29 6.96 4.86 -5.28
CA LEU A 29 6.60 3.45 -5.43
C LEU A 29 7.82 2.53 -5.33
N LYS A 30 8.96 2.89 -5.95
CA LYS A 30 10.19 2.10 -5.91
C LYS A 30 10.82 2.08 -4.52
N ILE A 31 10.96 3.27 -3.90
CA ILE A 31 11.61 3.41 -2.59
C ILE A 31 10.80 2.69 -1.51
N SER A 32 9.47 2.90 -1.46
CA SER A 32 8.63 2.26 -0.44
C SER A 32 8.76 0.73 -0.49
N SER A 33 8.73 0.15 -1.69
CA SER A 33 8.87 -1.30 -1.88
C SER A 33 10.24 -1.82 -1.49
N ASN A 34 11.32 -1.19 -1.99
CA ASN A 34 12.67 -1.63 -1.69
C ASN A 34 12.97 -1.63 -0.19
N GLU A 35 12.55 -0.59 0.51
CA GLU A 35 12.76 -0.48 1.95
C GLU A 35 11.90 -1.46 2.75
N THR A 36 10.67 -1.72 2.31
CA THR A 36 9.78 -2.69 2.99
C THR A 36 10.24 -4.11 2.76
N VAL A 37 10.54 -4.48 1.51
CA VAL A 37 11.04 -5.82 1.17
C VAL A 37 12.36 -6.08 1.87
N GLY A 38 13.32 -5.14 1.86
CA GLY A 38 14.59 -5.27 2.57
C GLY A 38 14.42 -5.47 4.08
N LEU A 39 13.43 -4.79 4.69
CA LEU A 39 13.09 -5.02 6.10
C LEU A 39 12.53 -6.44 6.31
N VAL A 40 11.58 -6.88 5.48
CA VAL A 40 10.96 -8.20 5.60
C VAL A 40 11.98 -9.32 5.39
N GLU A 41 12.88 -9.19 4.42
CA GLU A 41 13.96 -10.16 4.15
C GLU A 41 14.98 -10.25 5.28
N SER A 42 15.12 -9.20 6.11
CA SER A 42 15.98 -9.22 7.30
C SER A 42 15.36 -9.96 8.50
N LEU A 43 14.06 -10.29 8.44
CA LEU A 43 13.37 -10.99 9.52
C LEU A 43 13.55 -12.50 9.42
N SER A 44 13.74 -13.13 10.57
CA SER A 44 13.66 -14.60 10.66
C SER A 44 12.22 -15.06 10.49
N GLU A 45 12.01 -16.24 9.90
CA GLU A 45 10.67 -16.76 9.55
C GLU A 45 9.76 -16.93 10.77
N ASP A 46 10.33 -17.27 11.94
CA ASP A 46 9.62 -17.41 13.20
C ASP A 46 8.97 -16.12 13.71
N LYS A 47 9.49 -14.96 13.27
CA LYS A 47 8.88 -13.66 13.59
C LYS A 47 7.55 -13.42 12.86
N GLY A 48 7.30 -14.12 11.76
CA GLY A 48 6.12 -13.89 10.92
C GLY A 48 4.78 -13.94 11.64
N GLY A 49 4.64 -14.84 12.61
CA GLY A 49 3.43 -14.99 13.45
C GLY A 49 3.35 -14.03 14.64
N TYR A 50 4.39 -13.22 14.91
CA TYR A 50 4.43 -12.35 16.08
C TYR A 50 3.36 -11.25 16.02
N ARG A 51 2.69 -11.00 17.17
CA ARG A 51 1.68 -9.96 17.41
C ARG A 51 2.14 -9.13 18.61
N TYR A 52 2.22 -7.83 18.48
CA TYR A 52 2.69 -6.96 19.58
C TYR A 52 1.67 -6.82 20.74
N ALA A 53 0.40 -7.19 20.53
CA ALA A 53 -0.64 -7.23 21.56
C ALA A 53 -1.78 -8.17 21.16
N VAL A 54 -2.60 -8.56 22.12
CA VAL A 54 -3.81 -9.36 21.88
C VAL A 54 -4.76 -8.65 20.93
N GLY A 55 -5.30 -9.34 19.95
CA GLY A 55 -6.23 -8.81 18.94
C GLY A 55 -5.57 -7.93 17.87
N LYS A 56 -4.24 -7.86 17.82
CA LYS A 56 -3.51 -7.20 16.74
C LYS A 56 -3.09 -8.19 15.68
N TRP A 57 -2.90 -7.70 14.48
CA TRP A 57 -2.43 -8.50 13.35
C TRP A 57 -1.03 -9.05 13.60
N SER A 58 -0.76 -10.23 13.06
CA SER A 58 0.61 -10.73 12.94
C SER A 58 1.39 -9.95 11.88
N ILE A 59 2.71 -10.10 11.85
CA ILE A 59 3.54 -9.50 10.79
C ILE A 59 3.05 -9.98 9.41
N LYS A 60 2.77 -11.29 9.25
CA LYS A 60 2.27 -11.84 7.98
C LYS A 60 0.91 -11.26 7.59
N GLU A 61 -0.02 -11.12 8.54
CA GLU A 61 -1.32 -10.49 8.28
C GLU A 61 -1.20 -9.03 7.87
N LEU A 62 -0.35 -8.27 8.55
CA LEU A 62 -0.10 -6.87 8.19
C LEU A 62 0.48 -6.75 6.77
N LEU A 63 1.41 -7.63 6.39
CA LEU A 63 1.98 -7.64 5.04
C LEU A 63 0.96 -8.08 3.98
N CYS A 64 0.11 -9.05 4.28
CA CYS A 64 -0.98 -9.44 3.39
C CYS A 64 -2.00 -8.30 3.20
N HIS A 65 -2.32 -7.56 4.28
CA HIS A 65 -3.15 -6.35 4.18
C HIS A 65 -2.53 -5.29 3.24
N THR A 66 -1.21 -5.09 3.28
CA THR A 66 -0.57 -4.14 2.34
C THR A 66 -0.67 -4.61 0.89
N LEU A 67 -0.54 -5.92 0.63
CA LEU A 67 -0.74 -6.52 -0.70
C LEU A 67 -2.17 -6.31 -1.21
N ASP A 68 -3.17 -6.59 -0.38
CA ASP A 68 -4.58 -6.45 -0.77
C ASP A 68 -4.95 -4.99 -1.03
N THR A 69 -4.48 -4.07 -0.18
CA THR A 69 -4.67 -2.64 -0.38
C THR A 69 -4.06 -2.17 -1.70
N GLU A 70 -2.84 -2.58 -2.02
CA GLU A 70 -2.19 -2.21 -3.29
C GLU A 70 -2.99 -2.72 -4.51
N ARG A 71 -3.50 -3.96 -4.48
CA ARG A 71 -4.36 -4.52 -5.55
C ARG A 71 -5.63 -3.70 -5.75
N ILE A 72 -6.32 -3.40 -4.64
CA ILE A 72 -7.58 -2.65 -4.68
C ILE A 72 -7.34 -1.23 -5.21
N MET A 73 -6.30 -0.55 -4.70
CA MET A 73 -6.00 0.83 -5.13
C MET A 73 -5.51 0.87 -6.58
N SER A 74 -4.73 -0.11 -7.05
CA SER A 74 -4.30 -0.23 -8.45
C SER A 74 -5.48 -0.47 -9.38
N TYR A 75 -6.43 -1.33 -8.99
CA TYR A 75 -7.68 -1.53 -9.74
C TYR A 75 -8.49 -0.23 -9.84
N ARG A 76 -8.63 0.51 -8.74
CA ARG A 76 -9.32 1.82 -8.74
C ARG A 76 -8.62 2.81 -9.67
N ALA A 77 -7.29 2.89 -9.60
CA ALA A 77 -6.49 3.74 -10.48
C ALA A 77 -6.69 3.40 -11.96
N LEU A 78 -6.70 2.12 -12.32
CA LEU A 78 -6.99 1.66 -13.68
C LEU A 78 -8.37 2.13 -14.15
N ARG A 79 -9.42 1.92 -13.35
CA ARG A 79 -10.80 2.32 -13.67
C ARG A 79 -10.89 3.81 -13.95
N PHE A 80 -10.38 4.63 -13.04
CA PHE A 80 -10.42 6.09 -13.16
C PHE A 80 -9.55 6.58 -14.33
N ALA A 81 -8.36 5.99 -14.54
CA ALA A 81 -7.51 6.30 -15.68
C ALA A 81 -8.19 5.98 -17.04
N ARG A 82 -9.11 5.02 -17.09
CA ARG A 82 -9.93 4.72 -18.29
C ARG A 82 -11.22 5.55 -18.36
N ASN A 83 -11.33 6.60 -17.51
CA ASN A 83 -12.50 7.49 -17.45
C ASN A 83 -13.80 6.77 -17.03
N ASP A 84 -13.68 5.67 -16.30
CA ASP A 84 -14.82 5.00 -15.71
C ASP A 84 -15.24 5.75 -14.45
N ARG A 85 -16.47 6.24 -14.44
CA ARG A 85 -17.04 7.04 -13.35
C ARG A 85 -18.01 6.26 -12.46
N THR A 86 -18.10 4.95 -12.64
CA THR A 86 -18.91 4.09 -11.77
C THR A 86 -18.37 4.15 -10.34
N PRO A 87 -19.19 4.49 -9.34
CA PRO A 87 -18.75 4.46 -7.94
C PRO A 87 -18.26 3.07 -7.55
N LEU A 88 -17.11 3.01 -6.91
CA LEU A 88 -16.50 1.75 -6.46
C LEU A 88 -16.73 1.55 -4.97
N ALA A 89 -17.07 0.32 -4.60
CA ALA A 89 -17.29 -0.05 -3.21
C ALA A 89 -16.01 0.08 -2.35
N GLY A 90 -16.23 0.28 -1.04
CA GLY A 90 -15.20 0.11 -0.02
C GLY A 90 -14.90 -1.36 0.25
N PHE A 91 -13.92 -1.59 1.10
CA PHE A 91 -13.65 -2.88 1.73
C PHE A 91 -13.30 -2.65 3.20
N ASP A 92 -13.54 -3.66 4.02
CA ASP A 92 -13.17 -3.63 5.45
C ASP A 92 -11.95 -4.52 5.65
N GLU A 93 -10.82 -3.91 5.95
CA GLU A 93 -9.55 -4.59 6.21
C GLU A 93 -9.61 -5.55 7.38
N ASN A 94 -10.49 -5.29 8.36
CA ASN A 94 -10.63 -6.16 9.54
C ASN A 94 -11.35 -7.47 9.22
N THR A 95 -12.22 -7.48 8.20
CA THR A 95 -12.86 -8.71 7.71
C THR A 95 -11.98 -9.43 6.69
N TYR A 96 -11.16 -8.71 5.90
CA TYR A 96 -10.28 -9.30 4.89
C TYR A 96 -9.07 -10.00 5.50
N THR A 97 -8.45 -9.38 6.50
CA THR A 97 -7.20 -9.87 7.07
C THR A 97 -7.29 -11.29 7.63
N PRO A 98 -8.34 -11.70 8.40
CA PRO A 98 -8.50 -13.08 8.84
C PRO A 98 -8.65 -14.08 7.68
N GLU A 99 -9.23 -13.67 6.57
CA GLU A 99 -9.46 -14.49 5.38
C GLU A 99 -8.25 -14.53 4.42
N SER A 100 -7.19 -13.80 4.72
CA SER A 100 -6.00 -13.67 3.85
C SER A 100 -5.13 -14.93 3.77
N ASN A 101 -5.39 -15.92 4.64
CA ASN A 101 -4.58 -17.14 4.79
C ASN A 101 -3.07 -16.84 5.04
N ALA A 102 -2.77 -15.73 5.70
CA ALA A 102 -1.41 -15.24 5.92
C ALA A 102 -0.53 -16.22 6.67
N GLU A 103 -1.09 -16.92 7.67
CA GLU A 103 -0.35 -17.85 8.52
C GLU A 103 0.23 -19.07 7.77
N SER A 104 -0.42 -19.50 6.68
CA SER A 104 0.07 -20.61 5.84
C SER A 104 1.23 -20.21 4.93
N ARG A 105 1.58 -18.92 4.87
CA ARG A 105 2.57 -18.36 3.94
C ARG A 105 3.90 -18.09 4.64
N SER A 106 5.02 -18.24 3.94
CA SER A 106 6.31 -17.79 4.45
C SER A 106 6.51 -16.30 4.24
N LEU A 107 7.28 -15.63 5.11
CA LEU A 107 7.69 -14.23 4.92
C LEU A 107 8.38 -14.03 3.56
N LYS A 108 9.24 -14.98 3.16
CA LYS A 108 9.90 -14.97 1.85
C LYS A 108 8.89 -15.01 0.69
N ALA A 109 7.84 -15.84 0.78
CA ALA A 109 6.81 -15.92 -0.27
C ALA A 109 6.03 -14.60 -0.36
N ILE A 110 5.69 -14.00 0.78
CA ILE A 110 5.01 -12.70 0.84
C ILE A 110 5.90 -11.60 0.26
N ALA A 111 7.17 -11.51 0.66
CA ALA A 111 8.12 -10.52 0.13
C ALA A 111 8.27 -10.62 -1.39
N ASN A 112 8.44 -11.84 -1.93
CA ASN A 112 8.50 -12.07 -3.36
C ASN A 112 7.23 -11.64 -4.11
N GLU A 113 6.07 -11.80 -3.50
CA GLU A 113 4.81 -11.33 -4.06
C GLU A 113 4.71 -9.81 -4.05
N MET A 114 5.14 -9.15 -2.96
CA MET A 114 5.23 -7.69 -2.87
C MET A 114 6.07 -7.12 -4.01
N VAL A 115 7.24 -7.70 -4.29
CA VAL A 115 8.09 -7.28 -5.42
C VAL A 115 7.34 -7.40 -6.75
N ARG A 116 6.74 -8.57 -7.04
CA ARG A 116 6.03 -8.77 -8.32
C ARG A 116 4.83 -7.85 -8.48
N LEU A 117 4.03 -7.68 -7.42
CA LEU A 117 2.88 -6.78 -7.45
C LEU A 117 3.33 -5.34 -7.70
N ARG A 118 4.35 -4.86 -6.98
CA ARG A 118 4.87 -3.50 -7.16
C ARG A 118 5.41 -3.27 -8.57
N LEU A 119 6.09 -4.23 -9.18
CA LEU A 119 6.52 -4.10 -10.56
C LEU A 119 5.33 -3.88 -11.51
N THR A 120 4.25 -4.66 -11.36
CA THR A 120 3.04 -4.45 -12.18
C THR A 120 2.35 -3.12 -11.89
N THR A 121 2.36 -2.65 -10.64
CA THR A 121 1.85 -1.33 -10.26
C THR A 121 2.68 -0.21 -10.90
N ILE A 122 4.01 -0.31 -10.89
CA ILE A 122 4.91 0.65 -11.53
C ILE A 122 4.64 0.69 -13.05
N ASP A 123 4.53 -0.46 -13.70
CA ASP A 123 4.21 -0.56 -15.14
C ASP A 123 2.86 0.11 -15.44
N LEU A 124 1.85 -0.15 -14.62
CA LEU A 124 0.53 0.47 -14.74
C LEU A 124 0.63 2.01 -14.68
N PHE A 125 1.23 2.56 -13.63
CA PHE A 125 1.34 4.02 -13.47
C PHE A 125 2.27 4.66 -14.50
N SER A 126 3.30 3.96 -14.96
CA SER A 126 4.18 4.41 -16.04
C SER A 126 3.46 4.52 -17.40
N SER A 127 2.38 3.76 -17.59
CA SER A 127 1.57 3.80 -18.81
C SER A 127 0.59 4.98 -18.84
N PHE A 128 0.41 5.70 -17.73
CA PHE A 128 -0.55 6.80 -17.65
C PHE A 128 0.02 8.11 -18.16
N THR A 129 -0.75 8.79 -19.00
CA THR A 129 -0.44 10.17 -19.42
C THR A 129 -0.72 11.15 -18.30
N PRO A 130 -0.18 12.41 -18.36
CA PRO A 130 -0.52 13.45 -17.37
C PRO A 130 -2.04 13.66 -17.22
N VAL A 131 -2.78 13.66 -18.31
CA VAL A 131 -4.25 13.79 -18.29
C VAL A 131 -4.92 12.61 -17.58
N MET A 132 -4.41 11.40 -17.72
CA MET A 132 -4.94 10.23 -17.01
C MET A 132 -4.68 10.32 -15.50
N LEU A 133 -3.54 10.85 -15.08
CA LEU A 133 -3.18 11.02 -13.67
C LEU A 133 -4.10 12.02 -12.95
N GLU A 134 -4.62 13.01 -13.67
CA GLU A 134 -5.56 14.02 -13.14
C GLU A 134 -7.01 13.51 -13.05
N ARG A 135 -7.35 12.43 -13.75
CA ARG A 135 -8.70 11.86 -13.69
C ARG A 135 -9.02 11.37 -12.28
N SER A 136 -10.27 11.55 -11.87
CA SER A 136 -10.76 11.14 -10.57
C SER A 136 -12.02 10.28 -10.67
N GLY A 137 -12.33 9.62 -9.58
CA GLY A 137 -13.56 8.86 -9.41
C GLY A 137 -13.89 8.65 -7.94
N LEU A 138 -15.08 8.14 -7.69
CA LEU A 138 -15.60 7.91 -6.34
C LEU A 138 -15.28 6.46 -5.91
N ALA A 139 -14.58 6.31 -4.79
CA ALA A 139 -14.32 5.02 -4.18
C ALA A 139 -14.53 5.09 -2.66
N ASN A 140 -15.37 4.23 -2.13
CA ASN A 140 -15.79 4.28 -0.72
C ASN A 140 -16.29 5.68 -0.32
N GLU A 141 -17.15 6.27 -1.16
CA GLU A 141 -17.73 7.61 -0.97
C GLU A 141 -16.71 8.77 -0.94
N VAL A 142 -15.45 8.50 -1.27
CA VAL A 142 -14.37 9.48 -1.30
C VAL A 142 -13.91 9.68 -2.74
N GLU A 143 -13.81 10.95 -3.18
CA GLU A 143 -13.23 11.27 -4.48
C GLU A 143 -11.70 11.22 -4.43
N LEU A 144 -11.10 10.45 -5.35
CA LEU A 144 -9.66 10.25 -5.43
C LEU A 144 -9.21 10.37 -6.88
N SER A 145 -8.14 11.14 -7.13
CA SER A 145 -7.48 11.13 -8.43
C SER A 145 -6.59 9.89 -8.60
N VAL A 146 -6.29 9.54 -9.85
CA VAL A 146 -5.34 8.48 -10.18
C VAL A 146 -3.98 8.75 -9.54
N LEU A 147 -3.51 10.01 -9.58
CA LEU A 147 -2.26 10.42 -8.95
C LEU A 147 -2.30 10.18 -7.43
N ASN A 148 -3.39 10.57 -6.76
CA ASN A 148 -3.54 10.37 -5.32
C ASN A 148 -3.52 8.88 -4.95
N LEU A 149 -4.16 8.01 -5.75
CA LEU A 149 -4.14 6.56 -5.54
C LEU A 149 -2.72 5.99 -5.57
N GLY A 150 -1.89 6.44 -6.49
CA GLY A 150 -0.49 6.01 -6.56
C GLY A 150 0.33 6.43 -5.32
N TYR A 151 0.14 7.65 -4.84
CA TYR A 151 0.78 8.12 -3.59
C TYR A 151 0.21 7.42 -2.35
N ILE A 152 -1.07 7.10 -2.34
CA ILE A 152 -1.68 6.32 -1.24
C ILE A 152 -1.07 4.91 -1.19
N ILE A 153 -0.87 4.23 -2.32
CA ILE A 153 -0.23 2.91 -2.37
C ILE A 153 1.17 2.96 -1.72
N SER A 154 2.05 3.84 -2.18
CA SER A 154 3.42 3.94 -1.66
C SER A 154 3.47 4.42 -0.20
N GLY A 155 2.62 5.37 0.14
CA GLY A 155 2.54 5.93 1.49
C GLY A 155 1.94 4.96 2.51
N HIS A 156 0.93 4.19 2.13
CA HIS A 156 0.32 3.16 2.96
C HIS A 156 1.32 2.06 3.34
N GLU A 157 2.07 1.56 2.36
CA GLU A 157 3.14 0.60 2.63
C GLU A 157 4.22 1.20 3.56
N SER A 158 4.66 2.43 3.32
CA SER A 158 5.63 3.13 4.16
C SER A 158 5.13 3.33 5.59
N HIS A 159 3.84 3.63 5.75
CA HIS A 159 3.19 3.73 7.06
C HIS A 159 3.22 2.40 7.81
N HIS A 160 2.84 1.30 7.15
CA HIS A 160 2.87 -0.02 7.77
C HIS A 160 4.29 -0.52 8.06
N ARG A 161 5.27 -0.17 7.24
CA ARG A 161 6.69 -0.39 7.54
C ARG A 161 7.13 0.37 8.81
N ALA A 162 6.68 1.62 8.99
CA ALA A 162 6.96 2.37 10.21
C ALA A 162 6.33 1.70 11.44
N ILE A 163 5.08 1.23 11.34
CA ILE A 163 4.41 0.45 12.39
C ILE A 163 5.18 -0.85 12.70
N LEU A 164 5.66 -1.58 11.68
CA LEU A 164 6.50 -2.76 11.89
C LEU A 164 7.72 -2.43 12.72
N LYS A 165 8.47 -1.40 12.36
CA LYS A 165 9.67 -0.97 13.09
C LYS A 165 9.34 -0.55 14.52
N GLU A 166 8.32 0.28 14.70
CA GLU A 166 7.98 0.87 16.00
C GLU A 166 7.38 -0.13 16.97
N ARG A 167 6.46 -1.02 16.51
CA ARG A 167 5.64 -1.83 17.42
C ARG A 167 6.02 -3.30 17.45
N TYR A 168 6.56 -3.84 16.35
CA TYR A 168 6.87 -5.27 16.26
C TYR A 168 8.36 -5.56 16.46
N LEU A 169 9.25 -4.61 16.09
CA LEU A 169 10.69 -4.86 16.11
C LEU A 169 11.43 -4.11 17.24
N SER A 170 10.89 -2.99 17.72
CA SER A 170 11.51 -2.23 18.82
C SER A 170 11.39 -2.89 20.21
N LEU A 171 10.52 -3.89 20.36
CA LEU A 171 10.29 -4.61 21.61
C LEU A 171 11.04 -5.95 21.70
N THR A 172 11.91 -6.24 20.76
CA THR A 172 12.81 -7.40 20.85
C THR A 172 14.10 -6.97 21.56
N PRO A 173 14.37 -7.51 22.77
CA PRO A 173 15.65 -7.27 23.44
C PRO A 173 16.83 -7.84 22.64
#